data_4e5c91b54d12fb9ed74b3bddc936c157
#
_entry.id   4e5c91b54d12fb9ed74b3bddc936c157
#
_cell.length_a   1.000
_cell.length_b   1.000
_cell.length_c   1.000
_cell.angle_alpha   90.00
_cell.angle_beta   90.00
_cell.angle_gamma   90.00
#
_symmetry.space_group_name_H-M   'P 1'
#
loop_
_entity.id
_entity.type
_entity.pdbx_description
1 polymer ?
#
loop_
_entity_poly.entity_id
_entity_poly.type
_entity_poly.pdbx_seq_one_letter_code
_entity_poly.pdbx_strand_id
1 'polypeptide(L)'
;MTTLNQAWHSALQEFESYLLLERSLAKNSTLAYLSDLKKFVQFVQDAVDPLTVTSEHILDFLETLHSLGIQARSQARMLSALRIFYIHIRLNHPKHIDPTELVALPQLGRKLPSVLSVHQIETMIQVIDHTTPIGIRNRAIVEMLYGTGMRVSELVTFPIGHLYADEGFVRIIGKGNKERMVPIGAVALKYSQIYLNEVRMHVHVQPDYANLLFLNRRGKGLTRGMVFLLVQALAKRAQISINVSPHVFRHSFATHLVEGGANLRAVQKMLGHSSITTTEAYTHLDRNYLKQTIQMYHPRNQRKHDAR
;
A
#
# COMPACT_ATOMS: atom_id res chain seq x y z
N MET A 1 -13.08 19.72 31.63
CA MET A 1 -12.73 18.33 31.22
C MET A 1 -13.00 17.48 32.45
N THR A 2 -13.82 16.44 32.31
CA THR A 2 -14.08 15.49 33.40
C THR A 2 -12.80 14.72 33.72
N THR A 3 -12.64 14.27 34.98
CA THR A 3 -11.47 13.45 35.40
C THR A 3 -11.26 12.21 34.56
N LEU A 4 -12.34 11.58 34.08
CA LEU A 4 -12.32 10.41 33.21
C LEU A 4 -11.75 10.72 31.82
N ASN A 5 -12.05 11.87 31.21
CA ASN A 5 -11.47 12.32 29.94
C ASN A 5 -9.95 12.54 30.07
N GLN A 6 -9.50 12.97 31.27
CA GLN A 6 -8.08 13.15 31.56
C GLN A 6 -7.33 11.81 31.69
N ALA A 7 -7.97 10.78 32.28
CA ALA A 7 -7.39 9.42 32.38
C ALA A 7 -7.19 8.79 31.00
N TRP A 8 -8.19 8.83 30.12
CA TRP A 8 -8.05 8.37 28.75
C TRP A 8 -7.00 9.14 27.96
N HIS A 9 -6.94 10.45 28.13
CA HIS A 9 -5.96 11.29 27.47
C HIS A 9 -4.52 10.90 27.85
N SER A 10 -4.25 10.72 29.16
CA SER A 10 -2.95 10.26 29.66
C SER A 10 -2.61 8.87 29.12
N ALA A 11 -3.53 7.92 29.24
CA ALA A 11 -3.33 6.56 28.76
C ALA A 11 -3.05 6.46 27.24
N LEU A 12 -3.72 7.30 26.44
CA LEU A 12 -3.47 7.34 24.98
C LEU A 12 -2.12 7.99 24.65
N GLN A 13 -1.66 9.00 25.38
CA GLN A 13 -0.33 9.60 25.21
C GLN A 13 0.79 8.61 25.58
N GLU A 14 0.65 7.92 26.69
CA GLU A 14 1.59 6.88 27.12
C GLU A 14 1.64 5.74 26.10
N PHE A 15 0.48 5.31 25.60
CA PHE A 15 0.39 4.30 24.56
C PHE A 15 1.02 4.75 23.25
N GLU A 16 0.84 6.01 22.82
CA GLU A 16 1.54 6.56 21.65
C GLU A 16 3.06 6.44 21.80
N SER A 17 3.57 6.83 22.96
CA SER A 17 4.99 6.73 23.29
C SER A 17 5.47 5.28 23.27
N TYR A 18 4.73 4.35 23.86
CA TYR A 18 5.01 2.91 23.82
C TYR A 18 5.09 2.37 22.39
N LEU A 19 4.11 2.72 21.54
CA LEU A 19 4.09 2.27 20.14
C LEU A 19 5.29 2.79 19.33
N LEU A 20 5.68 4.04 19.57
CA LEU A 20 6.78 4.67 18.84
C LEU A 20 8.16 4.22 19.34
N LEU A 21 8.36 4.22 20.65
CA LEU A 21 9.68 4.02 21.26
C LEU A 21 10.00 2.55 21.52
N GLU A 22 9.06 1.79 22.10
CA GLU A 22 9.31 0.39 22.46
C GLU A 22 8.95 -0.59 21.34
N ARG A 23 7.82 -0.37 20.68
CA ARG A 23 7.38 -1.23 19.56
C ARG A 23 7.96 -0.80 18.21
N SER A 24 8.63 0.33 18.14
CA SER A 24 9.24 0.88 16.91
C SER A 24 8.28 0.89 15.72
N LEU A 25 6.99 1.16 15.95
CA LEU A 25 5.99 1.18 14.90
C LEU A 25 6.13 2.43 14.02
N ALA A 26 5.88 2.26 12.74
CA ALA A 26 5.83 3.39 11.82
C ALA A 26 4.69 4.35 12.19
N LYS A 27 4.93 5.67 12.09
CA LYS A 27 4.00 6.74 12.42
C LYS A 27 2.57 6.52 11.93
N ASN A 28 2.40 6.06 10.68
CA ASN A 28 1.07 5.77 10.12
C ASN A 28 0.35 4.60 10.83
N SER A 29 1.09 3.60 11.30
CA SER A 29 0.51 2.48 12.06
C SER A 29 0.09 2.94 13.46
N THR A 30 0.91 3.76 14.11
CA THR A 30 0.59 4.38 15.41
C THR A 30 -0.67 5.23 15.30
N LEU A 31 -0.74 6.11 14.30
CA LEU A 31 -1.93 6.94 14.07
C LEU A 31 -3.20 6.11 13.81
N ALA A 32 -3.08 4.98 13.10
CA ALA A 32 -4.22 4.09 12.86
C ALA A 32 -4.72 3.44 14.16
N TYR A 33 -3.82 2.95 15.01
CA TYR A 33 -4.19 2.39 16.32
C TYR A 33 -4.81 3.43 17.25
N LEU A 34 -4.22 4.61 17.33
CA LEU A 34 -4.79 5.72 18.12
C LEU A 34 -6.17 6.14 17.60
N SER A 35 -6.35 6.21 16.28
CA SER A 35 -7.66 6.52 15.68
C SER A 35 -8.71 5.47 16.03
N ASP A 36 -8.34 4.19 16.07
CA ASP A 36 -9.25 3.12 16.44
C ASP A 36 -9.61 3.16 17.93
N LEU A 37 -8.63 3.39 18.81
CA LEU A 37 -8.87 3.56 20.24
C LEU A 37 -9.75 4.78 20.54
N LYS A 38 -9.52 5.92 19.87
CA LYS A 38 -10.36 7.10 20.02
C LYS A 38 -11.84 6.83 19.72
N LYS A 39 -12.15 5.94 18.76
CA LYS A 39 -13.53 5.53 18.49
C LYS A 39 -14.14 4.74 19.64
N PHE A 40 -13.35 3.87 20.27
CA PHE A 40 -13.78 3.14 21.46
C PHE A 40 -14.02 4.10 22.65
N VAL A 41 -13.09 5.02 22.89
CA VAL A 41 -13.25 6.06 23.94
C VAL A 41 -14.52 6.89 23.70
N GLN A 42 -14.78 7.29 22.46
CA GLN A 42 -16.02 7.99 22.09
C GLN A 42 -17.26 7.13 22.32
N PHE A 43 -17.19 5.84 22.12
CA PHE A 43 -18.30 4.91 22.34
C PHE A 43 -18.63 4.79 23.84
N VAL A 44 -17.63 4.64 24.70
CA VAL A 44 -17.85 4.56 26.16
C VAL A 44 -18.16 5.94 26.80
N GLN A 45 -18.15 7.03 26.01
CA GLN A 45 -18.58 8.38 26.38
C GLN A 45 -17.98 8.94 27.69
N ASP A 46 -16.71 8.64 27.94
CA ASP A 46 -16.03 8.99 29.20
C ASP A 46 -16.75 8.48 30.50
N ALA A 47 -17.66 7.50 30.37
CA ALA A 47 -18.37 6.92 31.50
C ALA A 47 -17.56 5.82 32.20
N VAL A 48 -16.50 5.32 31.56
CA VAL A 48 -15.70 4.19 32.00
C VAL A 48 -14.22 4.56 31.99
N ASP A 49 -13.53 4.36 33.12
CA ASP A 49 -12.07 4.54 33.21
C ASP A 49 -11.33 3.45 32.42
N PRO A 50 -10.16 3.73 31.81
CA PRO A 50 -9.35 2.74 31.10
C PRO A 50 -9.11 1.45 31.87
N LEU A 51 -8.97 1.52 33.19
CA LEU A 51 -8.71 0.38 34.08
C LEU A 51 -9.99 -0.38 34.51
N THR A 52 -11.17 0.19 34.24
CA THR A 52 -12.46 -0.45 34.61
C THR A 52 -13.25 -0.95 33.42
N VAL A 53 -12.70 -0.88 32.22
CA VAL A 53 -13.28 -1.48 31.01
C VAL A 53 -13.40 -3.00 31.19
N THR A 54 -14.57 -3.54 30.85
CA THR A 54 -14.86 -4.98 30.88
C THR A 54 -14.94 -5.55 29.47
N SER A 55 -14.95 -6.88 29.35
CA SER A 55 -15.20 -7.56 28.09
C SER A 55 -16.58 -7.22 27.50
N GLU A 56 -17.59 -6.95 28.33
CA GLU A 56 -18.92 -6.53 27.88
C GLU A 56 -18.87 -5.19 27.14
N HIS A 57 -18.17 -4.19 27.66
CA HIS A 57 -18.01 -2.92 26.95
C HIS A 57 -17.39 -3.09 25.56
N ILE A 58 -16.45 -4.05 25.39
CA ILE A 58 -15.82 -4.33 24.11
C ILE A 58 -16.78 -5.07 23.18
N LEU A 59 -17.56 -6.00 23.69
CA LEU A 59 -18.57 -6.74 22.91
C LEU A 59 -19.66 -5.78 22.41
N ASP A 60 -20.19 -4.91 23.27
CA ASP A 60 -21.18 -3.88 22.90
C ASP A 60 -20.66 -2.92 21.85
N PHE A 61 -19.37 -2.53 21.95
CA PHE A 61 -18.73 -1.75 20.91
C PHE A 61 -18.68 -2.48 19.56
N LEU A 62 -18.28 -3.75 19.56
CA LEU A 62 -18.22 -4.55 18.32
C LEU A 62 -19.61 -4.78 17.72
N GLU A 63 -20.62 -5.01 18.55
CA GLU A 63 -22.02 -5.12 18.12
C GLU A 63 -22.54 -3.81 17.51
N THR A 64 -22.24 -2.68 18.15
CA THR A 64 -22.55 -1.36 17.60
C THR A 64 -21.87 -1.12 16.26
N LEU A 65 -20.58 -1.47 16.12
CA LEU A 65 -19.89 -1.37 14.84
C LEU A 65 -20.53 -2.25 13.77
N HIS A 66 -20.99 -3.45 14.15
CA HIS A 66 -21.68 -4.35 13.26
C HIS A 66 -23.02 -3.77 12.78
N SER A 67 -23.82 -3.23 13.69
CA SER A 67 -25.12 -2.60 13.39
C SER A 67 -24.98 -1.37 12.47
N LEU A 68 -23.86 -0.64 12.61
CA LEU A 68 -23.48 0.47 11.71
C LEU A 68 -22.93 0.03 10.35
N GLY A 69 -22.89 -1.27 10.06
CA GLY A 69 -22.40 -1.82 8.79
C GLY A 69 -20.88 -1.74 8.62
N ILE A 70 -20.13 -1.55 9.70
CA ILE A 70 -18.66 -1.55 9.63
C ILE A 70 -18.16 -2.96 9.31
N GLN A 71 -17.32 -3.07 8.29
CA GLN A 71 -16.83 -4.37 7.81
C GLN A 71 -16.05 -5.13 8.90
N ALA A 72 -16.21 -6.47 8.96
CA ALA A 72 -15.56 -7.36 9.93
C ALA A 72 -14.03 -7.19 10.00
N ARG A 73 -13.37 -6.90 8.85
CA ARG A 73 -11.92 -6.61 8.82
C ARG A 73 -11.56 -5.34 9.60
N SER A 74 -12.40 -4.30 9.55
CA SER A 74 -12.20 -3.06 10.30
C SER A 74 -12.45 -3.30 11.79
N GLN A 75 -13.47 -4.06 12.15
CA GLN A 75 -13.74 -4.47 13.53
C GLN A 75 -12.57 -5.28 14.11
N ALA A 76 -12.05 -6.26 13.35
CA ALA A 76 -10.87 -7.05 13.76
C ALA A 76 -9.63 -6.19 13.98
N ARG A 77 -9.42 -5.13 13.17
CA ARG A 77 -8.32 -4.19 13.35
C ARG A 77 -8.50 -3.35 14.62
N MET A 78 -9.72 -2.88 14.90
CA MET A 78 -10.04 -2.12 16.12
C MET A 78 -9.84 -2.98 17.36
N LEU A 79 -10.32 -4.24 17.36
CA LEU A 79 -10.06 -5.19 18.44
C LEU A 79 -8.56 -5.46 18.62
N SER A 80 -7.79 -5.55 17.53
CA SER A 80 -6.33 -5.70 17.61
C SER A 80 -5.66 -4.46 18.23
N ALA A 81 -6.17 -3.26 17.97
CA ALA A 81 -5.69 -2.03 18.62
C ALA A 81 -5.96 -2.05 20.12
N LEU A 82 -7.18 -2.45 20.55
CA LEU A 82 -7.54 -2.62 21.94
C LEU A 82 -6.65 -3.65 22.64
N ARG A 83 -6.39 -4.80 22.01
CA ARG A 83 -5.49 -5.83 22.57
C ARG A 83 -4.08 -5.29 22.84
N ILE A 84 -3.49 -4.57 21.89
CA ILE A 84 -2.15 -3.99 22.09
C ILE A 84 -2.19 -2.92 23.18
N PHE A 85 -3.26 -2.15 23.27
CA PHE A 85 -3.46 -1.15 24.33
C PHE A 85 -3.53 -1.81 25.72
N TYR A 86 -4.31 -2.87 25.88
CA TYR A 86 -4.40 -3.58 27.17
C TYR A 86 -3.15 -4.39 27.52
N ILE A 87 -2.39 -4.85 26.55
CA ILE A 87 -1.02 -5.36 26.78
C ILE A 87 -0.15 -4.25 27.39
N HIS A 88 -0.21 -3.01 26.86
CA HIS A 88 0.53 -1.89 27.41
C HIS A 88 0.04 -1.50 28.83
N ILE A 89 -1.27 -1.45 29.05
CA ILE A 89 -1.84 -1.21 30.39
C ILE A 89 -1.30 -2.22 31.42
N ARG A 90 -1.23 -3.50 31.08
CA ARG A 90 -0.69 -4.55 31.96
C ARG A 90 0.78 -4.41 32.29
N LEU A 91 1.59 -3.76 31.46
CA LEU A 91 2.97 -3.47 31.79
C LEU A 91 3.07 -2.53 33.02
N ASN A 92 2.18 -1.55 33.10
CA ASN A 92 2.14 -0.59 34.20
C ASN A 92 1.25 -1.06 35.37
N HIS A 93 0.28 -1.95 35.09
CA HIS A 93 -0.70 -2.49 36.05
C HIS A 93 -0.75 -4.03 35.97
N PRO A 94 0.24 -4.77 36.51
CA PRO A 94 0.37 -6.22 36.31
C PRO A 94 -0.82 -7.07 36.83
N LYS A 95 -1.60 -6.52 37.77
CA LYS A 95 -2.80 -7.19 38.32
C LYS A 95 -4.07 -6.91 37.51
N HIS A 96 -4.00 -6.05 36.47
CA HIS A 96 -5.16 -5.71 35.65
C HIS A 96 -5.55 -6.91 34.78
N ILE A 97 -6.84 -7.26 34.77
CA ILE A 97 -7.41 -8.30 33.92
C ILE A 97 -7.60 -7.72 32.52
N ASP A 98 -7.06 -8.36 31.52
CA ASP A 98 -7.19 -7.92 30.13
C ASP A 98 -8.63 -8.14 29.61
N PRO A 99 -9.42 -7.09 29.39
CA PRO A 99 -10.81 -7.25 28.95
C PRO A 99 -10.92 -7.78 27.51
N THR A 100 -9.82 -7.84 26.77
CA THR A 100 -9.81 -8.34 25.38
C THR A 100 -9.52 -9.83 25.27
N GLU A 101 -9.09 -10.48 26.35
CA GLU A 101 -8.55 -11.85 26.33
C GLU A 101 -9.57 -12.86 25.80
N LEU A 102 -10.81 -12.78 26.27
CA LEU A 102 -11.89 -13.70 25.88
C LEU A 102 -12.72 -13.24 24.68
N VAL A 103 -12.47 -12.03 24.15
CA VAL A 103 -13.23 -11.50 23.02
C VAL A 103 -12.74 -12.14 21.72
N ALA A 104 -13.62 -12.90 21.06
CA ALA A 104 -13.30 -13.53 19.78
C ALA A 104 -13.15 -12.50 18.64
N LEU A 105 -12.21 -12.76 17.72
CA LEU A 105 -12.09 -11.97 16.50
C LEU A 105 -13.32 -12.19 15.60
N PRO A 106 -13.88 -11.14 14.98
CA PRO A 106 -14.90 -11.30 13.95
C PRO A 106 -14.43 -12.22 12.84
N GLN A 107 -15.30 -13.15 12.43
CA GLN A 107 -14.98 -14.08 11.36
C GLN A 107 -14.78 -13.32 10.05
N LEU A 108 -13.58 -13.41 9.49
CA LEU A 108 -13.23 -12.80 8.21
C LEU A 108 -13.56 -13.79 7.10
N GLY A 109 -14.57 -13.49 6.29
CA GLY A 109 -14.78 -14.24 5.05
C GLY A 109 -13.50 -14.20 4.18
N ARG A 110 -13.04 -15.35 3.70
CA ARG A 110 -11.93 -15.44 2.74
C ARG A 110 -12.39 -14.86 1.40
N LYS A 111 -12.13 -13.57 1.16
CA LYS A 111 -12.21 -13.05 -0.21
C LYS A 111 -10.98 -13.52 -0.96
N LEU A 112 -11.19 -14.31 -2.02
CA LEU A 112 -10.11 -14.59 -2.96
C LEU A 112 -9.52 -13.26 -3.46
N PRO A 113 -8.20 -13.14 -3.49
CA PRO A 113 -7.56 -11.92 -3.98
C PRO A 113 -7.95 -11.71 -5.45
N SER A 114 -8.45 -10.52 -5.76
CA SER A 114 -8.80 -10.16 -7.13
C SER A 114 -7.51 -9.98 -7.94
N VAL A 115 -7.39 -10.69 -9.05
CA VAL A 115 -6.31 -10.57 -10.03
C VAL A 115 -6.93 -10.07 -11.33
N LEU A 116 -6.31 -9.07 -11.96
CA LEU A 116 -6.66 -8.66 -13.32
C LEU A 116 -6.00 -9.61 -14.30
N SER A 117 -6.71 -10.10 -15.28
CA SER A 117 -6.09 -10.80 -16.40
C SER A 117 -5.25 -9.84 -17.25
N VAL A 118 -4.31 -10.38 -18.04
CA VAL A 118 -3.50 -9.58 -18.97
C VAL A 118 -4.40 -8.79 -19.92
N HIS A 119 -5.46 -9.42 -20.44
CA HIS A 119 -6.44 -8.79 -21.32
C HIS A 119 -7.18 -7.62 -20.63
N GLN A 120 -7.60 -7.79 -19.39
CA GLN A 120 -8.24 -6.71 -18.63
C GLN A 120 -7.32 -5.50 -18.44
N ILE A 121 -6.03 -5.73 -18.12
CA ILE A 121 -5.04 -4.64 -18.03
C ILE A 121 -4.89 -3.92 -19.37
N GLU A 122 -4.84 -4.66 -20.48
CA GLU A 122 -4.76 -4.09 -21.81
C GLU A 122 -5.99 -3.27 -22.17
N THR A 123 -7.18 -3.78 -21.88
CA THR A 123 -8.44 -3.03 -22.09
C THR A 123 -8.45 -1.74 -21.27
N MET A 124 -7.98 -1.77 -20.00
CA MET A 124 -7.84 -0.55 -19.20
C MET A 124 -6.87 0.45 -19.83
N ILE A 125 -5.83 -0.03 -20.46
CA ILE A 125 -4.84 0.81 -21.14
C ILE A 125 -5.41 1.40 -22.42
N GLN A 126 -6.15 0.61 -23.21
CA GLN A 126 -6.75 1.05 -24.48
C GLN A 126 -7.79 2.18 -24.30
N VAL A 127 -8.50 2.22 -23.18
CA VAL A 127 -9.47 3.30 -22.89
C VAL A 127 -8.82 4.63 -22.47
N ILE A 128 -7.47 4.68 -22.35
CA ILE A 128 -6.74 5.92 -22.08
C ILE A 128 -6.61 6.72 -23.38
N ASP A 129 -7.00 7.98 -23.33
CA ASP A 129 -6.79 8.91 -24.45
C ASP A 129 -5.33 9.36 -24.48
N HIS A 130 -4.54 8.77 -25.39
CA HIS A 130 -3.09 9.03 -25.52
C HIS A 130 -2.76 10.35 -26.24
N THR A 131 -3.77 11.08 -26.74
CA THR A 131 -3.57 12.38 -27.39
C THR A 131 -3.43 13.52 -26.38
N THR A 132 -3.82 13.28 -25.13
CA THR A 132 -3.81 14.29 -24.09
C THR A 132 -2.59 14.12 -23.15
N PRO A 133 -2.00 15.22 -22.64
CA PRO A 133 -0.91 15.16 -21.66
C PRO A 133 -1.26 14.33 -20.42
N ILE A 134 -2.52 14.39 -19.99
CA ILE A 134 -3.03 13.60 -18.86
C ILE A 134 -3.10 12.12 -19.22
N GLY A 135 -3.52 11.80 -20.41
CA GLY A 135 -3.57 10.41 -20.87
C GLY A 135 -2.19 9.80 -20.97
N ILE A 136 -1.20 10.51 -21.53
CA ILE A 136 0.20 10.08 -21.57
C ILE A 136 0.72 9.81 -20.14
N ARG A 137 0.49 10.74 -19.19
CA ARG A 137 0.84 10.51 -17.78
C ARG A 137 0.14 9.28 -17.20
N ASN A 138 -1.16 9.17 -17.41
CA ASN A 138 -1.96 8.07 -16.86
C ASN A 138 -1.52 6.72 -17.41
N ARG A 139 -1.14 6.66 -18.69
CA ARG A 139 -0.52 5.49 -19.31
C ARG A 139 0.77 5.11 -18.59
N ALA A 140 1.69 6.06 -18.41
CA ALA A 140 2.95 5.82 -17.72
C ALA A 140 2.73 5.30 -16.29
N ILE A 141 1.75 5.85 -15.56
CA ILE A 141 1.37 5.40 -14.21
C ILE A 141 0.93 3.93 -14.21
N VAL A 142 0.03 3.55 -15.11
CA VAL A 142 -0.49 2.17 -15.19
C VAL A 142 0.62 1.19 -15.57
N GLU A 143 1.44 1.55 -16.56
CA GLU A 143 2.57 0.71 -16.99
C GLU A 143 3.61 0.57 -15.87
N MET A 144 3.91 1.62 -15.10
CA MET A 144 4.82 1.55 -13.95
C MET A 144 4.26 0.67 -12.83
N LEU A 145 2.98 0.80 -12.49
CA LEU A 145 2.33 -0.03 -11.46
C LEU A 145 2.38 -1.51 -11.84
N TYR A 146 2.04 -1.83 -13.08
CA TYR A 146 2.01 -3.21 -13.56
C TYR A 146 3.39 -3.76 -13.89
N GLY A 147 4.26 -2.96 -14.51
CA GLY A 147 5.58 -3.40 -14.97
C GLY A 147 6.63 -3.58 -13.87
N THR A 148 6.40 -2.99 -12.69
CA THR A 148 7.34 -3.06 -11.56
C THR A 148 6.74 -3.63 -10.27
N GLY A 149 5.40 -3.76 -10.21
CA GLY A 149 4.70 -4.18 -9.01
C GLY A 149 4.89 -3.27 -7.80
N MET A 150 5.30 -2.01 -7.99
CA MET A 150 5.50 -1.06 -6.88
C MET A 150 4.20 -0.72 -6.15
N ARG A 151 4.31 -0.32 -4.88
CA ARG A 151 3.17 0.17 -4.11
C ARG A 151 2.77 1.56 -4.57
N VAL A 152 1.49 1.92 -4.42
CA VAL A 152 1.01 3.27 -4.79
C VAL A 152 1.75 4.38 -4.02
N SER A 153 2.13 4.15 -2.77
CA SER A 153 2.94 5.09 -1.99
C SER A 153 4.34 5.28 -2.58
N GLU A 154 4.94 4.22 -3.10
CA GLU A 154 6.25 4.25 -3.76
C GLU A 154 6.16 4.97 -5.12
N LEU A 155 5.07 4.77 -5.87
CA LEU A 155 4.83 5.46 -7.14
C LEU A 155 4.70 6.98 -6.98
N VAL A 156 3.88 7.44 -6.01
CA VAL A 156 3.61 8.89 -5.84
C VAL A 156 4.79 9.67 -5.28
N THR A 157 5.74 8.99 -4.64
CA THR A 157 6.99 9.56 -4.15
C THR A 157 8.20 9.18 -4.99
N PHE A 158 8.00 8.61 -6.19
CA PHE A 158 9.08 8.08 -7.02
C PHE A 158 9.92 9.21 -7.63
N PRO A 159 11.23 9.31 -7.30
CA PRO A 159 12.10 10.34 -7.84
C PRO A 159 12.53 10.02 -9.28
N ILE A 160 12.71 11.06 -10.10
CA ILE A 160 13.20 10.89 -11.49
C ILE A 160 14.56 10.18 -11.51
N GLY A 161 15.48 10.56 -10.64
CA GLY A 161 16.83 9.97 -10.58
C GLY A 161 16.85 8.50 -10.13
N HIS A 162 15.70 7.92 -9.79
CA HIS A 162 15.58 6.49 -9.49
C HIS A 162 15.16 5.64 -10.70
N LEU A 163 14.96 6.26 -11.86
CA LEU A 163 14.73 5.59 -13.15
C LEU A 163 16.07 5.43 -13.89
N TYR A 164 16.71 4.29 -13.75
CA TYR A 164 17.95 3.94 -14.46
C TYR A 164 17.60 3.38 -15.83
N ALA A 165 17.36 4.29 -16.78
CA ALA A 165 16.81 3.94 -18.09
C ALA A 165 17.77 3.04 -18.92
N ASP A 166 19.04 3.36 -18.93
CA ASP A 166 20.06 2.64 -19.70
C ASP A 166 20.30 1.23 -19.13
N GLU A 167 20.19 1.09 -17.83
CA GLU A 167 20.34 -0.19 -17.14
C GLU A 167 19.06 -1.03 -17.16
N GLY A 168 17.89 -0.42 -17.38
CA GLY A 168 16.58 -1.05 -17.34
C GLY A 168 16.12 -1.42 -15.94
N PHE A 169 16.39 -0.56 -14.94
CA PHE A 169 16.01 -0.74 -13.54
C PHE A 169 15.36 0.50 -12.93
N VAL A 170 14.59 0.27 -11.88
CA VAL A 170 14.11 1.30 -10.98
C VAL A 170 14.57 1.02 -9.55
N ARG A 171 15.02 2.06 -8.83
CA ARG A 171 15.32 1.98 -7.40
C ARG A 171 14.08 2.39 -6.63
N ILE A 172 13.56 1.50 -5.81
CA ILE A 172 12.35 1.72 -5.02
C ILE A 172 12.71 1.73 -3.53
N ILE A 173 12.31 2.82 -2.84
CA ILE A 173 12.46 2.95 -1.39
C ILE A 173 11.15 2.52 -0.74
N GLY A 174 11.18 1.46 0.05
CA GLY A 174 10.03 0.88 0.75
C GLY A 174 9.89 1.33 2.21
N LYS A 175 9.05 0.61 2.95
CA LYS A 175 8.84 0.84 4.39
C LYS A 175 10.17 0.68 5.16
N GLY A 176 10.45 1.61 6.07
CA GLY A 176 11.68 1.59 6.88
C GLY A 176 12.93 1.97 6.09
N ASN A 177 12.77 2.76 5.03
CA ASN A 177 13.86 3.23 4.15
C ASN A 177 14.65 2.08 3.49
N LYS A 178 14.06 0.89 3.38
CA LYS A 178 14.69 -0.25 2.71
C LYS A 178 14.60 -0.06 1.21
N GLU A 179 15.75 -0.10 0.55
CA GLU A 179 15.87 0.02 -0.89
C GLU A 179 15.81 -1.33 -1.59
N ARG A 180 15.26 -1.33 -2.80
CA ARG A 180 15.34 -2.48 -3.71
C ARG A 180 15.44 -2.04 -5.16
N MET A 181 16.19 -2.79 -5.95
CA MET A 181 16.26 -2.63 -7.39
C MET A 181 15.26 -3.57 -8.04
N VAL A 182 14.39 -3.01 -8.91
CA VAL A 182 13.40 -3.78 -9.65
C VAL A 182 13.64 -3.55 -11.13
N PRO A 183 13.77 -4.61 -11.95
CA PRO A 183 13.86 -4.45 -13.40
C PRO A 183 12.57 -3.81 -13.93
N ILE A 184 12.71 -2.88 -14.86
CA ILE A 184 11.58 -2.28 -15.56
C ILE A 184 11.48 -2.85 -16.98
N GLY A 185 10.29 -3.32 -17.36
CA GLY A 185 10.04 -3.81 -18.70
C GLY A 185 10.09 -2.69 -19.75
N ALA A 186 10.45 -3.02 -20.97
CA ALA A 186 10.65 -2.07 -22.06
C ALA A 186 9.44 -1.16 -22.30
N VAL A 187 8.22 -1.68 -22.16
CA VAL A 187 6.99 -0.91 -22.33
C VAL A 187 6.80 0.14 -21.23
N ALA A 188 6.98 -0.25 -19.97
CA ALA A 188 6.87 0.67 -18.84
C ALA A 188 7.97 1.76 -18.89
N LEU A 189 9.18 1.38 -19.26
CA LEU A 189 10.28 2.32 -19.48
C LEU A 189 9.95 3.33 -20.58
N LYS A 190 9.51 2.85 -21.75
CA LYS A 190 9.13 3.68 -22.91
C LYS A 190 8.10 4.74 -22.51
N TYR A 191 6.99 4.34 -21.89
CA TYR A 191 5.93 5.30 -21.53
C TYR A 191 6.32 6.25 -20.39
N SER A 192 7.20 5.82 -19.50
CA SER A 192 7.79 6.71 -18.48
C SER A 192 8.68 7.78 -19.11
N GLN A 193 9.49 7.42 -20.11
CA GLN A 193 10.33 8.35 -20.86
C GLN A 193 9.50 9.31 -21.73
N ILE A 194 8.47 8.82 -22.44
CA ILE A 194 7.54 9.68 -23.19
C ILE A 194 6.90 10.70 -22.26
N TYR A 195 6.38 10.27 -21.10
CA TYR A 195 5.81 11.21 -20.15
C TYR A 195 6.83 12.23 -19.65
N LEU A 196 8.04 11.79 -19.31
CA LEU A 196 9.11 12.66 -18.81
C LEU A 196 9.50 13.71 -19.84
N ASN A 197 9.69 13.31 -21.09
CA ASN A 197 10.29 14.15 -22.14
C ASN A 197 9.26 14.95 -22.94
N GLU A 198 8.00 14.49 -23.05
CA GLU A 198 6.99 15.14 -23.89
C GLU A 198 5.91 15.88 -23.07
N VAL A 199 5.74 15.53 -21.80
CA VAL A 199 4.65 16.09 -20.99
C VAL A 199 5.20 16.81 -19.75
N ARG A 200 5.99 16.10 -18.95
CA ARG A 200 6.44 16.62 -17.66
C ARG A 200 7.32 17.88 -17.80
N MET A 201 8.14 17.94 -18.84
CA MET A 201 8.99 19.11 -19.12
C MET A 201 8.17 20.41 -19.34
N HIS A 202 6.91 20.30 -19.77
CA HIS A 202 6.02 21.44 -20.01
C HIS A 202 5.13 21.79 -18.79
N VAL A 203 5.22 21.00 -17.70
CA VAL A 203 4.47 21.30 -16.47
C VAL A 203 5.22 22.33 -15.64
N HIS A 204 4.54 23.40 -15.21
CA HIS A 204 5.11 24.32 -14.22
C HIS A 204 5.22 23.59 -12.86
N VAL A 205 6.44 23.08 -12.58
CA VAL A 205 6.71 22.25 -11.41
C VAL A 205 6.91 23.11 -10.17
N GLN A 206 6.23 22.82 -9.09
CA GLN A 206 6.48 23.48 -7.80
C GLN A 206 7.80 22.96 -7.19
N PRO A 207 8.63 23.82 -6.56
CA PRO A 207 9.98 23.48 -6.11
C PRO A 207 10.08 22.22 -5.27
N ASP A 208 9.16 22.02 -4.32
CA ASP A 208 9.14 20.84 -3.42
C ASP A 208 8.91 19.51 -4.15
N TYR A 209 8.42 19.55 -5.39
CA TYR A 209 8.08 18.38 -6.19
C TYR A 209 8.99 18.20 -7.42
N ALA A 210 10.05 18.98 -7.52
CA ALA A 210 10.96 18.99 -8.68
C ALA A 210 11.56 17.61 -8.98
N ASN A 211 11.85 16.83 -7.96
CA ASN A 211 12.43 15.50 -8.09
C ASN A 211 11.42 14.39 -8.39
N LEU A 212 10.12 14.62 -8.27
CA LEU A 212 9.12 13.58 -8.48
C LEU A 212 8.85 13.33 -9.95
N LEU A 213 8.76 12.05 -10.33
CA LEU A 213 8.43 11.68 -11.71
C LEU A 213 7.00 12.09 -12.05
N PHE A 214 6.01 11.71 -11.24
CA PHE A 214 4.60 11.92 -11.56
C PHE A 214 4.01 13.13 -10.84
N LEU A 215 3.47 14.06 -11.64
CA LEU A 215 2.89 15.31 -11.17
C LEU A 215 1.40 15.42 -11.53
N ASN A 216 0.67 16.21 -10.75
CA ASN A 216 -0.68 16.63 -11.10
C ASN A 216 -0.64 17.88 -12.01
N ARG A 217 -1.83 18.33 -12.48
CA ARG A 217 -1.96 19.52 -13.36
C ARG A 217 -1.42 20.82 -12.75
N ARG A 218 -1.26 20.89 -11.41
CA ARG A 218 -0.80 22.07 -10.69
C ARG A 218 0.70 22.01 -10.39
N GLY A 219 1.44 21.08 -10.98
CA GLY A 219 2.86 20.86 -10.74
C GLY A 219 3.23 20.31 -9.37
N LYS A 220 2.26 19.78 -8.62
CA LYS A 220 2.46 19.10 -7.34
C LYS A 220 2.51 17.59 -7.52
N GLY A 221 3.09 16.87 -6.55
CA GLY A 221 3.05 15.41 -6.50
C GLY A 221 1.62 14.87 -6.51
N LEU A 222 1.45 13.66 -7.03
CA LEU A 222 0.19 12.92 -6.94
C LEU A 222 -0.05 12.42 -5.51
N THR A 223 -1.31 12.33 -5.12
CA THR A 223 -1.69 11.63 -3.89
C THR A 223 -2.07 10.17 -4.19
N ARG A 224 -2.00 9.31 -3.18
CA ARG A 224 -2.47 7.92 -3.28
C ARG A 224 -3.94 7.83 -3.71
N GLY A 225 -4.78 8.76 -3.18
CA GLY A 225 -6.19 8.85 -3.55
C GLY A 225 -6.41 9.19 -5.02
N MET A 226 -5.60 10.10 -5.60
CA MET A 226 -5.67 10.43 -7.03
C MET A 226 -5.36 9.23 -7.91
N VAL A 227 -4.33 8.45 -7.59
CA VAL A 227 -3.99 7.23 -8.34
C VAL A 227 -5.07 6.15 -8.16
N PHE A 228 -5.64 6.02 -6.96
CA PHE A 228 -6.76 5.12 -6.71
C PHE A 228 -7.98 5.47 -7.57
N LEU A 229 -8.39 6.74 -7.59
CA LEU A 229 -9.50 7.21 -8.43
C LEU A 229 -9.21 7.04 -9.93
N LEU A 230 -7.97 7.26 -10.36
CA LEU A 230 -7.55 7.02 -11.72
C LEU A 230 -7.79 5.56 -12.14
N VAL A 231 -7.27 4.59 -11.38
CA VAL A 231 -7.41 3.18 -11.76
C VAL A 231 -8.85 2.70 -11.69
N GLN A 232 -9.66 3.22 -10.76
CA GLN A 232 -11.10 2.94 -10.70
C GLN A 232 -11.84 3.51 -11.92
N ALA A 233 -11.54 4.75 -12.31
CA ALA A 233 -12.15 5.36 -13.49
C ALA A 233 -11.82 4.60 -14.78
N LEU A 234 -10.57 4.13 -14.93
CA LEU A 234 -10.16 3.28 -16.05
C LEU A 234 -10.86 1.92 -16.05
N ALA A 235 -10.97 1.27 -14.89
CA ALA A 235 -11.68 0.00 -14.77
C ALA A 235 -13.17 0.14 -15.15
N LYS A 236 -13.82 1.22 -14.68
CA LYS A 236 -15.21 1.52 -15.05
C LYS A 236 -15.38 1.75 -16.56
N ARG A 237 -14.49 2.53 -17.17
CA ARG A 237 -14.49 2.78 -18.63
C ARG A 237 -14.21 1.50 -19.43
N ALA A 238 -13.37 0.63 -18.92
CA ALA A 238 -13.06 -0.67 -19.50
C ALA A 238 -14.10 -1.76 -19.18
N GLN A 239 -15.21 -1.41 -18.50
CA GLN A 239 -16.29 -2.31 -18.09
C GLN A 239 -15.81 -3.53 -17.28
N ILE A 240 -14.79 -3.33 -16.44
CA ILE A 240 -14.26 -4.38 -15.57
C ILE A 240 -15.08 -4.45 -14.29
N SER A 241 -15.68 -5.61 -14.01
CA SER A 241 -16.59 -5.84 -12.88
C SER A 241 -15.92 -5.93 -11.52
N ILE A 242 -14.63 -6.28 -11.46
CA ILE A 242 -13.91 -6.40 -10.19
C ILE A 242 -13.51 -5.02 -9.67
N ASN A 243 -13.43 -4.90 -8.34
CA ASN A 243 -12.97 -3.66 -7.70
C ASN A 243 -11.46 -3.49 -7.89
N VAL A 244 -11.07 -2.63 -8.83
CA VAL A 244 -9.65 -2.40 -9.17
C VAL A 244 -9.04 -1.34 -8.27
N SER A 245 -7.89 -1.64 -7.69
CA SER A 245 -7.08 -0.73 -6.92
C SER A 245 -5.59 -0.86 -7.32
N PRO A 246 -4.71 0.07 -6.94
CA PRO A 246 -3.28 -0.09 -7.20
C PRO A 246 -2.67 -1.37 -6.62
N HIS A 247 -3.23 -1.90 -5.51
CA HIS A 247 -2.82 -3.18 -4.95
C HIS A 247 -3.15 -4.37 -5.85
N VAL A 248 -4.25 -4.28 -6.61
CA VAL A 248 -4.63 -5.32 -7.58
C VAL A 248 -3.59 -5.40 -8.69
N PHE A 249 -3.08 -4.27 -9.21
CA PHE A 249 -1.98 -4.28 -10.20
C PHE A 249 -0.72 -4.97 -9.66
N ARG A 250 -0.34 -4.69 -8.42
CA ARG A 250 0.81 -5.34 -7.80
C ARG A 250 0.59 -6.84 -7.62
N HIS A 251 -0.63 -7.23 -7.24
CA HIS A 251 -0.98 -8.65 -7.11
C HIS A 251 -0.97 -9.35 -8.47
N SER A 252 -1.55 -8.72 -9.51
CA SER A 252 -1.52 -9.23 -10.89
C SER A 252 -0.09 -9.35 -11.44
N PHE A 253 0.78 -8.37 -11.17
CA PHE A 253 2.21 -8.47 -11.50
C PHE A 253 2.85 -9.73 -10.91
N ALA A 254 2.64 -9.96 -9.60
CA ALA A 254 3.20 -11.13 -8.92
C ALA A 254 2.64 -12.44 -9.49
N THR A 255 1.31 -12.53 -9.65
CA THR A 255 0.63 -13.72 -10.14
C THR A 255 1.07 -14.05 -11.55
N HIS A 256 1.07 -13.08 -12.47
CA HIS A 256 1.44 -13.31 -13.86
C HIS A 256 2.90 -13.71 -14.04
N LEU A 257 3.81 -13.20 -13.21
CA LEU A 257 5.20 -13.65 -13.23
C LEU A 257 5.32 -15.12 -12.79
N VAL A 258 4.63 -15.49 -11.70
CA VAL A 258 4.65 -16.87 -11.19
C VAL A 258 3.97 -17.83 -12.17
N GLU A 259 2.82 -17.48 -12.72
CA GLU A 259 2.11 -18.25 -13.76
C GLU A 259 2.94 -18.41 -15.04
N GLY A 260 3.73 -17.37 -15.39
CA GLY A 260 4.68 -17.42 -16.49
C GLY A 260 5.89 -18.32 -16.23
N GLY A 261 6.12 -18.78 -15.01
CA GLY A 261 7.23 -19.65 -14.64
C GLY A 261 8.36 -18.97 -13.84
N ALA A 262 8.17 -17.71 -13.41
CA ALA A 262 9.18 -17.04 -12.62
C ALA A 262 9.33 -17.66 -11.23
N ASN A 263 10.57 -17.73 -10.75
CA ASN A 263 10.85 -18.21 -9.41
C ASN A 263 10.21 -17.29 -8.35
N LEU A 264 9.48 -17.88 -7.41
CA LEU A 264 8.76 -17.15 -6.34
C LEU A 264 9.69 -16.26 -5.50
N ARG A 265 10.92 -16.69 -5.22
CA ARG A 265 11.93 -15.89 -4.49
C ARG A 265 12.32 -14.63 -5.25
N ALA A 266 12.48 -14.73 -6.58
CA ALA A 266 12.76 -13.56 -7.42
C ALA A 266 11.60 -12.55 -7.36
N VAL A 267 10.36 -13.02 -7.46
CA VAL A 267 9.16 -12.19 -7.34
C VAL A 267 9.05 -11.55 -5.95
N GLN A 268 9.28 -12.31 -4.87
CA GLN A 268 9.30 -11.79 -3.50
C GLN A 268 10.38 -10.71 -3.31
N LYS A 269 11.60 -10.90 -3.89
CA LYS A 269 12.70 -9.93 -3.85
C LYS A 269 12.31 -8.64 -4.58
N MET A 270 11.71 -8.71 -5.77
CA MET A 270 11.20 -7.54 -6.51
C MET A 270 10.11 -6.79 -5.72
N LEU A 271 9.23 -7.52 -5.04
CA LEU A 271 8.15 -6.93 -4.25
C LEU A 271 8.63 -6.33 -2.92
N GLY A 272 9.79 -6.73 -2.39
CA GLY A 272 10.29 -6.28 -1.10
C GLY A 272 9.41 -6.77 0.06
N HIS A 273 9.19 -8.08 0.14
CA HIS A 273 8.54 -8.73 1.28
C HIS A 273 9.56 -8.88 2.41
N SER A 274 9.24 -8.38 3.60
CA SER A 274 10.15 -8.23 4.74
C SER A 274 10.51 -9.55 5.47
N SER A 275 10.03 -10.70 5.04
CA SER A 275 10.27 -11.97 5.74
C SER A 275 11.60 -12.65 5.39
N ILE A 276 12.40 -12.06 4.52
CA ILE A 276 13.77 -12.53 4.27
C ILE A 276 14.72 -11.42 4.73
N THR A 277 15.21 -11.57 5.96
CA THR A 277 16.30 -10.79 6.53
C THR A 277 17.55 -11.07 5.72
N THR A 278 17.92 -10.14 4.86
CA THR A 278 19.31 -9.78 4.59
C THR A 278 19.33 -8.59 3.64
N THR A 279 19.98 -7.52 4.05
CA THR A 279 20.49 -6.47 3.16
C THR A 279 21.68 -7.07 2.42
N GLU A 280 21.43 -8.13 1.63
CA GLU A 280 22.43 -8.62 0.69
C GLU A 280 22.58 -7.58 -0.39
N ALA A 281 23.78 -7.04 -0.51
CA ALA A 281 24.15 -6.17 -1.62
C ALA A 281 23.75 -6.88 -2.92
N TYR A 282 22.91 -6.21 -3.74
CA TYR A 282 22.52 -6.74 -5.05
C TYR A 282 23.79 -6.92 -5.90
N THR A 283 24.24 -8.14 -6.06
CA THR A 283 25.35 -8.45 -6.94
C THR A 283 24.95 -8.25 -8.41
N HIS A 284 25.91 -8.05 -9.30
CA HIS A 284 25.63 -7.96 -10.74
C HIS A 284 24.92 -9.22 -11.29
N LEU A 285 25.23 -10.39 -10.77
CA LEU A 285 24.59 -11.66 -11.11
C LEU A 285 23.11 -11.67 -10.73
N ASP A 286 22.75 -11.16 -9.55
CA ASP A 286 21.38 -11.02 -9.09
C ASP A 286 20.56 -10.08 -9.98
N ARG A 287 21.15 -8.95 -10.40
CA ARG A 287 20.49 -7.98 -11.29
C ARG A 287 20.19 -8.59 -12.66
N ASN A 288 21.14 -9.28 -13.25
CA ASN A 288 20.95 -9.95 -14.54
C ASN A 288 19.86 -11.02 -14.47
N TYR A 289 19.84 -11.82 -13.41
CA TYR A 289 18.80 -12.82 -13.20
C TYR A 289 17.40 -12.19 -13.06
N LEU A 290 17.25 -11.12 -12.29
CA LEU A 290 15.98 -10.42 -12.17
C LEU A 290 15.54 -9.80 -13.49
N LYS A 291 16.48 -9.24 -14.28
CA LYS A 291 16.19 -8.67 -15.61
C LYS A 291 15.71 -9.76 -16.58
N GLN A 292 16.38 -10.90 -16.63
CA GLN A 292 15.95 -12.06 -17.41
C GLN A 292 14.56 -12.55 -16.98
N THR A 293 14.29 -12.60 -15.67
CA THR A 293 12.97 -12.98 -15.14
C THR A 293 11.86 -12.07 -15.68
N ILE A 294 12.03 -10.77 -15.68
CA ILE A 294 11.04 -9.84 -16.25
C ILE A 294 10.96 -10.00 -17.78
N GLN A 295 12.08 -10.16 -18.46
CA GLN A 295 12.09 -10.33 -19.93
C GLN A 295 11.39 -11.60 -20.38
N MET A 296 11.61 -12.72 -19.67
CA MET A 296 11.07 -14.03 -20.06
C MET A 296 9.63 -14.24 -19.61
N TYR A 297 9.24 -13.74 -18.44
CA TYR A 297 8.00 -14.14 -17.79
C TYR A 297 6.95 -13.02 -17.65
N HIS A 298 7.31 -11.74 -17.85
CA HIS A 298 6.33 -10.68 -17.76
C HIS A 298 5.55 -10.50 -19.07
N PRO A 299 4.20 -10.58 -19.09
CA PRO A 299 3.39 -10.60 -20.31
C PRO A 299 3.62 -9.41 -21.26
N ARG A 300 3.94 -8.23 -20.72
CA ARG A 300 4.21 -7.02 -21.51
C ARG A 300 5.55 -7.05 -22.25
N ASN A 301 6.42 -8.03 -22.00
CA ASN A 301 7.72 -8.17 -22.69
C ASN A 301 7.74 -9.33 -23.68
N GLN A 302 6.83 -10.30 -23.58
CA GLN A 302 6.79 -11.50 -24.45
C GLN A 302 6.29 -11.21 -25.88
N ARG A 303 5.51 -10.15 -26.10
CA ARG A 303 4.85 -9.87 -27.41
C ARG A 303 5.76 -9.42 -28.58
N LYS A 304 7.08 -9.45 -28.43
CA LYS A 304 7.98 -9.21 -29.57
C LYS A 304 8.19 -10.44 -30.48
N HIS A 305 7.71 -11.62 -30.09
CA HIS A 305 7.94 -12.85 -30.86
C HIS A 305 6.79 -13.25 -31.79
N ASP A 306 5.57 -12.74 -31.62
CA ASP A 306 4.40 -13.15 -32.41
C ASP A 306 4.05 -12.21 -33.58
N ALA A 307 4.90 -11.21 -33.85
CA ALA A 307 4.77 -10.33 -35.02
C ALA A 307 5.90 -10.58 -36.02
N ARG A 308 5.85 -11.75 -36.66
CA ARG A 308 6.49 -12.02 -37.95
C ARG A 308 5.48 -12.60 -38.92
#